data_904bd71cb30d6214fe23c0ad51546715
#
_entry.id   904bd71cb30d6214fe23c0ad51546715
#
_cell.length_a   1.000
_cell.length_b   1.000
_cell.length_c   1.000
_cell.angle_alpha   90.00
_cell.angle_beta   90.00
_cell.angle_gamma   90.00
#
_symmetry.space_group_name_H-M   'P 1'
#
loop_
_entity.id
_entity.type
_entity.pdbx_description
1 polymer ?
#
loop_
_entity_poly.entity_id
_entity_poly.type
_entity_poly.pdbx_seq_one_letter_code
_entity_poly.pdbx_strand_id
1 'polypeptide(L)'
;MSKNLDLFNRQTAEIFAVLWDNFPVPQVITYEKFNAALPDGYFNQVNSPEIKALRELRSVVDGTFRFLDENGYIKCERDKDSVLCPSSGFNDVRLTEKALAVLKKQPDALGGNETMGDKIISAVKDGTPGVIAGAVTNLLSLGVNLVTS
;
A
#
# COMPACT_ATOMS: atom_id res chain seq x y z
N MET A 1 17.94 -7.71 2.62
CA MET A 1 16.99 -6.80 1.96
C MET A 1 16.79 -5.56 2.82
N SER A 2 16.56 -4.43 2.20
CA SER A 2 16.34 -3.17 2.92
C SER A 2 15.05 -3.24 3.77
N LYS A 3 15.13 -2.73 5.00
CA LYS A 3 13.96 -2.61 5.88
C LYS A 3 12.83 -1.82 5.22
N ASN A 4 13.19 -0.73 4.53
CA ASN A 4 12.21 0.11 3.86
C ASN A 4 11.54 -0.60 2.68
N LEU A 5 12.30 -1.42 1.96
CA LEU A 5 11.75 -2.20 0.86
C LEU A 5 10.76 -3.25 1.38
N ASP A 6 11.07 -3.89 2.50
CA ASP A 6 10.14 -4.84 3.12
C ASP A 6 8.85 -4.15 3.57
N LEU A 7 8.95 -2.95 4.14
CA LEU A 7 7.79 -2.15 4.52
C LEU A 7 6.98 -1.75 3.29
N PHE A 8 7.65 -1.29 2.24
CA PHE A 8 6.99 -0.93 0.97
C PHE A 8 6.20 -2.12 0.42
N ASN A 9 6.83 -3.29 0.37
CA ASN A 9 6.16 -4.49 -0.15
C ASN A 9 4.92 -4.83 0.66
N ARG A 10 5.03 -4.83 1.98
CA ARG A 10 3.91 -5.12 2.86
C ARG A 10 2.78 -4.10 2.71
N GLN A 11 3.12 -2.83 2.72
CA GLN A 11 2.13 -1.76 2.58
C GLN A 11 1.44 -1.82 1.22
N THR A 12 2.20 -2.04 0.16
CA THR A 12 1.66 -2.18 -1.19
C THR A 12 0.66 -3.35 -1.26
N ALA A 13 1.03 -4.50 -0.72
CA ALA A 13 0.15 -5.67 -0.71
C ALA A 13 -1.14 -5.39 0.06
N GLU A 14 -1.04 -4.76 1.23
CA GLU A 14 -2.20 -4.44 2.04
C GLU A 14 -3.12 -3.43 1.36
N ILE A 15 -2.56 -2.43 0.70
CA ILE A 15 -3.36 -1.45 -0.06
C ILE A 15 -4.13 -2.15 -1.18
N PHE A 16 -3.44 -2.94 -1.99
CA PHE A 16 -4.10 -3.63 -3.09
C PHE A 16 -5.13 -4.64 -2.61
N ALA A 17 -4.86 -5.35 -1.52
CA ALA A 17 -5.81 -6.30 -0.96
C ALA A 17 -7.13 -5.61 -0.56
N VAL A 18 -7.04 -4.49 0.14
CA VAL A 18 -8.22 -3.72 0.56
C VAL A 18 -8.98 -3.20 -0.66
N LEU A 19 -8.27 -2.62 -1.63
CA LEU A 19 -8.92 -2.03 -2.79
C LEU A 19 -9.55 -3.06 -3.71
N TRP A 20 -8.89 -4.21 -3.87
CA TRP A 20 -9.42 -5.31 -4.69
C TRP A 20 -10.65 -5.92 -4.04
N ASP A 21 -10.58 -6.19 -2.74
CA ASP A 21 -11.67 -6.84 -2.00
C ASP A 21 -12.94 -5.96 -1.95
N ASN A 22 -12.78 -4.65 -1.99
CA ASN A 22 -13.90 -3.70 -1.90
C ASN A 22 -14.24 -3.01 -3.22
N PHE A 23 -13.56 -3.38 -4.31
CA PHE A 23 -13.79 -2.74 -5.60
C PHE A 23 -15.26 -2.83 -6.01
N PRO A 24 -15.86 -1.78 -6.56
CA PRO A 24 -15.28 -0.49 -6.96
C PRO A 24 -15.46 0.63 -5.93
N VAL A 25 -15.71 0.32 -4.68
CA VAL A 25 -15.98 1.31 -3.63
C VAL A 25 -14.67 1.94 -3.15
N PRO A 26 -14.52 3.27 -3.24
CA PRO A 26 -13.33 3.93 -2.71
C PRO A 26 -13.20 3.70 -1.21
N GLN A 27 -11.95 3.66 -0.73
CA GLN A 27 -11.65 3.35 0.66
C GLN A 27 -10.93 4.50 1.34
N VAL A 28 -11.13 4.60 2.64
CA VAL A 28 -10.29 5.44 3.50
C VAL A 28 -9.23 4.52 4.08
N ILE A 29 -7.96 4.86 3.89
CA ILE A 29 -6.85 4.07 4.43
C ILE A 29 -6.06 4.98 5.36
N THR A 30 -6.02 4.60 6.63
CA THR A 30 -5.41 5.43 7.67
C THR A 30 -4.00 4.95 7.99
N TYR A 31 -3.20 5.85 8.57
CA TYR A 31 -1.87 5.48 9.05
C TYR A 31 -1.94 4.39 10.13
N GLU A 32 -3.03 4.35 10.88
CA GLU A 32 -3.22 3.35 11.92
C GLU A 32 -3.16 1.92 11.36
N LYS A 33 -3.65 1.72 10.15
CA LYS A 33 -3.58 0.42 9.48
C LYS A 33 -2.15 -0.12 9.39
N PHE A 34 -1.18 0.80 9.29
CA PHE A 34 0.25 0.44 9.16
C PHE A 34 1.02 0.68 10.44
N ASN A 35 0.33 0.88 11.56
CA ASN A 35 0.92 1.18 12.86
C ASN A 35 1.76 2.47 12.85
N ALA A 36 1.35 3.43 12.04
CA ALA A 36 2.09 4.67 11.81
C ALA A 36 1.33 5.92 12.27
N ALA A 37 0.24 5.75 13.02
CA ALA A 37 -0.52 6.89 13.53
C ALA A 37 0.28 7.60 14.64
N LEU A 38 0.28 8.94 14.59
CA LEU A 38 0.90 9.73 15.66
C LEU A 38 -0.10 9.89 16.78
N PRO A 39 0.35 9.79 18.06
CA PRO A 39 -0.56 9.96 19.19
C PRO A 39 -0.92 11.44 19.37
N ASP A 40 -2.01 11.69 20.09
CA ASP A 40 -2.40 13.04 20.46
C ASP A 40 -1.28 13.69 21.29
N GLY A 41 -1.00 14.95 21.03
CA GLY A 41 0.05 15.67 21.73
C GLY A 41 1.46 15.30 21.32
N TYR A 42 1.63 14.64 20.17
CA TYR A 42 2.95 14.22 19.68
C TYR A 42 3.93 15.39 19.57
N PHE A 43 3.42 16.58 19.32
CA PHE A 43 4.26 17.77 19.16
C PHE A 43 5.02 18.14 20.44
N ASN A 44 4.57 17.69 21.60
CA ASN A 44 5.27 17.85 22.88
C ASN A 44 6.37 16.81 23.07
N GLN A 45 6.48 15.83 22.19
CA GLN A 45 7.38 14.69 22.32
C GLN A 45 8.21 14.46 21.05
N VAL A 46 8.42 15.49 20.23
CA VAL A 46 9.08 15.34 18.93
C VAL A 46 10.49 14.75 19.02
N ASN A 47 11.15 14.89 20.16
CA ASN A 47 12.50 14.36 20.36
C ASN A 47 12.51 12.95 20.97
N SER A 48 11.34 12.37 21.29
CA SER A 48 11.32 11.03 21.86
C SER A 48 11.66 10.00 20.76
N PRO A 49 12.35 8.91 21.13
CA PRO A 49 12.65 7.85 20.15
C PRO A 49 11.40 7.25 19.52
N GLU A 50 10.32 7.11 20.28
CA GLU A 50 9.06 6.56 19.81
C GLU A 50 8.43 7.41 18.71
N ILE A 51 8.41 8.75 18.92
CA ILE A 51 7.84 9.65 17.92
C ILE A 51 8.72 9.72 16.68
N LYS A 52 10.05 9.70 16.83
CA LYS A 52 10.96 9.66 15.68
C LYS A 52 10.72 8.40 14.85
N ALA A 53 10.58 7.25 15.49
CA ALA A 53 10.32 5.99 14.80
C ALA A 53 8.98 6.02 14.06
N LEU A 54 7.93 6.57 14.68
CA LEU A 54 6.62 6.71 14.05
C LEU A 54 6.69 7.63 12.84
N ARG A 55 7.43 8.74 12.93
CA ARG A 55 7.57 9.68 11.82
C ARG A 55 8.32 9.05 10.65
N GLU A 56 9.34 8.25 10.92
CA GLU A 56 10.05 7.50 9.88
C GLU A 56 9.11 6.52 9.20
N LEU A 57 8.32 5.78 9.97
CA LEU A 57 7.35 4.83 9.43
C LEU A 57 6.28 5.56 8.58
N ARG A 58 5.78 6.70 9.06
CA ARG A 58 4.85 7.52 8.29
C ARG A 58 5.44 7.96 6.96
N SER A 59 6.73 8.31 6.95
CA SER A 59 7.41 8.69 5.71
C SER A 59 7.43 7.56 4.69
N VAL A 60 7.61 6.32 5.16
CA VAL A 60 7.54 5.16 4.28
C VAL A 60 6.13 4.98 3.72
N VAL A 61 5.10 5.14 4.57
CA VAL A 61 3.70 5.07 4.11
C VAL A 61 3.43 6.14 3.05
N ASP A 62 3.82 7.39 3.32
CA ASP A 62 3.65 8.49 2.36
C ASP A 62 4.34 8.18 1.03
N GLY A 63 5.58 7.68 1.10
CA GLY A 63 6.34 7.31 -0.08
C GLY A 63 5.69 6.18 -0.88
N THR A 64 5.12 5.19 -0.18
CA THR A 64 4.41 4.08 -0.82
C THR A 64 3.19 4.58 -1.59
N PHE A 65 2.34 5.40 -0.95
CA PHE A 65 1.17 5.97 -1.63
C PHE A 65 1.57 6.84 -2.80
N ARG A 66 2.60 7.68 -2.62
CA ARG A 66 3.11 8.53 -3.70
C ARG A 66 3.59 7.70 -4.89
N PHE A 67 4.37 6.66 -4.62
CA PHE A 67 4.87 5.77 -5.68
C PHE A 67 3.72 5.15 -6.46
N LEU A 68 2.73 4.62 -5.76
CA LEU A 68 1.60 3.96 -6.41
C LEU A 68 0.74 4.95 -7.20
N ASP A 69 0.55 6.16 -6.67
CA ASP A 69 -0.19 7.22 -7.37
C ASP A 69 0.56 7.69 -8.61
N GLU A 70 1.85 8.03 -8.47
CA GLU A 70 2.67 8.53 -9.58
C GLU A 70 2.83 7.50 -10.70
N ASN A 71 2.82 6.22 -10.36
CA ASN A 71 2.94 5.16 -11.36
C ASN A 71 1.59 4.66 -11.88
N GLY A 72 0.51 5.33 -11.49
CA GLY A 72 -0.80 5.09 -12.07
C GLY A 72 -1.53 3.86 -11.55
N TYR A 73 -1.18 3.37 -10.35
CA TYR A 73 -1.89 2.23 -9.76
C TYR A 73 -3.09 2.62 -8.93
N ILE A 74 -3.01 3.76 -8.25
CA ILE A 74 -4.10 4.24 -7.40
C ILE A 74 -4.35 5.72 -7.64
N LYS A 75 -5.51 6.19 -7.19
CA LYS A 75 -5.84 7.60 -7.02
C LYS A 75 -6.23 7.79 -5.56
N CYS A 76 -5.79 8.86 -4.95
CA CYS A 76 -6.15 9.16 -3.56
C CYS A 76 -5.92 10.62 -3.23
N GLU A 77 -6.49 11.04 -2.10
CA GLU A 77 -6.27 12.36 -1.53
C GLU A 77 -5.76 12.17 -0.11
N ARG A 78 -4.64 12.81 0.22
CA ARG A 78 -4.11 12.77 1.58
C ARG A 78 -4.71 13.92 2.39
N ASP A 79 -5.17 13.60 3.59
CA ASP A 79 -5.60 14.62 4.55
C ASP A 79 -4.42 15.53 4.91
N LYS A 80 -4.69 16.80 5.10
CA LYS A 80 -3.66 17.75 5.47
C LYS A 80 -3.34 17.65 6.96
N ASP A 81 -2.05 17.76 7.29
CA ASP A 81 -1.63 17.92 8.68
C ASP A 81 -2.01 19.32 9.17
N SER A 82 -2.41 19.41 10.43
CA SER A 82 -2.54 20.67 11.12
C SER A 82 -1.61 20.69 12.33
N VAL A 83 -1.43 21.84 12.95
CA VAL A 83 -0.52 21.99 14.11
C VAL A 83 -0.97 21.09 15.26
N LEU A 84 -2.27 20.95 15.47
CA LEU A 84 -2.82 20.18 16.58
C LEU A 84 -3.29 18.78 16.20
N CYS A 85 -3.47 18.52 14.90
CA CYS A 85 -3.99 17.25 14.41
C CYS A 85 -3.16 16.75 13.23
N PRO A 86 -2.39 15.67 13.40
CA PRO A 86 -1.72 15.08 12.26
C PRO A 86 -2.74 14.49 11.30
N SER A 87 -2.36 14.38 10.02
CA SER A 87 -3.20 13.71 9.03
C SER A 87 -3.52 12.28 9.50
N SER A 88 -4.77 11.88 9.37
CA SER A 88 -5.18 10.52 9.71
C SER A 88 -4.90 9.51 8.59
N GLY A 89 -4.68 9.99 7.36
CA GLY A 89 -4.39 9.09 6.26
C GLY A 89 -4.86 9.62 4.91
N PHE A 90 -5.39 8.70 4.11
CA PHE A 90 -5.73 8.93 2.71
C PHE A 90 -7.21 8.66 2.47
N ASN A 91 -7.87 9.57 1.77
CA ASN A 91 -9.28 9.48 1.43
C ASN A 91 -9.45 9.13 -0.04
N ASP A 92 -10.63 8.61 -0.37
CA ASP A 92 -11.02 8.33 -1.75
C ASP A 92 -9.96 7.49 -2.48
N VAL A 93 -9.38 6.52 -1.77
CA VAL A 93 -8.37 5.64 -2.35
C VAL A 93 -9.06 4.62 -3.24
N ARG A 94 -8.65 4.58 -4.50
CA ARG A 94 -9.28 3.68 -5.48
C ARG A 94 -8.27 3.21 -6.51
N LEU A 95 -8.59 2.06 -7.12
CA LEU A 95 -7.77 1.50 -8.18
C LEU A 95 -7.99 2.26 -9.49
N THR A 96 -6.93 2.36 -10.26
CA THR A 96 -7.01 2.86 -11.64
C THR A 96 -7.36 1.72 -12.59
N GLU A 97 -7.66 2.06 -13.86
CA GLU A 97 -7.84 1.03 -14.89
C GLU A 97 -6.62 0.13 -15.05
N LYS A 98 -5.43 0.73 -14.99
CA LYS A 98 -4.19 -0.03 -15.08
C LYS A 98 -4.09 -1.06 -13.97
N ALA A 99 -4.32 -0.63 -12.73
CA ALA A 99 -4.26 -1.54 -11.58
C ALA A 99 -5.31 -2.63 -11.68
N LEU A 100 -6.52 -2.26 -12.09
CA LEU A 100 -7.59 -3.25 -12.26
C LEU A 100 -7.21 -4.29 -13.31
N ALA A 101 -6.64 -3.86 -14.43
CA ALA A 101 -6.21 -4.78 -15.48
C ALA A 101 -5.13 -5.75 -14.98
N VAL A 102 -4.17 -5.25 -14.19
CA VAL A 102 -3.13 -6.09 -13.60
C VAL A 102 -3.73 -7.09 -12.62
N LEU A 103 -4.62 -6.60 -11.74
CA LEU A 103 -5.19 -7.45 -10.68
C LEU A 103 -6.12 -8.54 -11.23
N LYS A 104 -6.72 -8.31 -12.39
CA LYS A 104 -7.57 -9.31 -13.05
C LYS A 104 -6.76 -10.39 -13.76
N LYS A 105 -5.47 -10.19 -14.01
CA LYS A 105 -4.67 -11.17 -14.73
C LYS A 105 -4.52 -12.44 -13.92
N GLN A 106 -4.46 -13.56 -14.65
CA GLN A 106 -4.16 -14.88 -14.10
C GLN A 106 -2.71 -15.18 -14.50
N PRO A 107 -1.75 -14.83 -13.63
CA PRO A 107 -0.34 -14.76 -14.04
C PRO A 107 0.33 -16.09 -14.23
N ASP A 108 -0.33 -17.20 -13.95
CA ASP A 108 0.36 -18.46 -14.01
C ASP A 108 -0.37 -19.51 -14.85
N ALA A 109 0.41 -20.12 -15.72
CA ALA A 109 -0.04 -21.22 -16.56
C ALA A 109 -0.21 -22.54 -15.82
N LEU A 110 0.21 -22.64 -14.56
CA LEU A 110 0.20 -23.89 -13.80
C LEU A 110 -1.17 -24.21 -13.18
N GLY A 111 -2.23 -23.97 -13.93
CA GLY A 111 -3.56 -24.39 -13.55
C GLY A 111 -4.25 -23.51 -12.52
N GLY A 112 -3.73 -22.34 -12.27
CA GLY A 112 -4.37 -21.42 -11.33
C GLY A 112 -5.48 -20.64 -11.99
N ASN A 113 -6.68 -20.72 -11.44
CA ASN A 113 -7.76 -19.81 -11.79
C ASN A 113 -7.71 -18.54 -10.94
N GLU A 114 -6.66 -18.40 -10.13
CA GLU A 114 -6.50 -17.24 -9.28
C GLU A 114 -6.02 -16.03 -10.05
N THR A 115 -6.69 -14.90 -9.82
CA THR A 115 -6.24 -13.62 -10.33
C THR A 115 -5.06 -13.12 -9.49
N MET A 116 -4.35 -12.13 -10.02
CA MET A 116 -3.29 -11.46 -9.27
C MET A 116 -3.84 -10.84 -7.98
N GLY A 117 -5.06 -10.28 -8.04
CA GLY A 117 -5.73 -9.74 -6.86
C GLY A 117 -5.93 -10.78 -5.77
N ASP A 118 -6.40 -11.97 -6.14
CA ASP A 118 -6.59 -13.05 -5.17
C ASP A 118 -5.26 -13.52 -4.58
N LYS A 119 -4.20 -13.54 -5.39
CA LYS A 119 -2.87 -13.88 -4.89
C LYS A 119 -2.35 -12.87 -3.89
N ILE A 120 -2.62 -11.59 -4.12
CA ILE A 120 -2.25 -10.52 -3.18
C ILE A 120 -2.98 -10.71 -1.85
N ILE A 121 -4.28 -10.97 -1.88
CA ILE A 121 -5.05 -11.23 -0.66
C ILE A 121 -4.49 -12.43 0.09
N SER A 122 -4.19 -13.51 -0.61
CA SER A 122 -3.62 -14.72 0.00
C SER A 122 -2.25 -14.44 0.62
N ALA A 123 -1.42 -13.64 -0.05
CA ALA A 123 -0.09 -13.28 0.46
C ALA A 123 -0.20 -12.47 1.75
N VAL A 124 -1.15 -11.54 1.82
CA VAL A 124 -1.38 -10.74 3.03
C VAL A 124 -1.83 -11.64 4.19
N LYS A 125 -2.74 -12.57 3.92
CA LYS A 125 -3.21 -13.53 4.94
C LYS A 125 -2.09 -14.43 5.43
N ASP A 126 -1.23 -14.89 4.53
CA ASP A 126 -0.07 -15.70 4.87
C ASP A 126 0.90 -14.91 5.77
N GLY A 127 1.15 -13.65 5.44
CA GLY A 127 1.99 -12.76 6.24
C GLY A 127 3.49 -12.99 6.11
N THR A 128 3.93 -14.01 5.37
CA THR A 128 5.36 -14.29 5.19
C THR A 128 6.00 -13.24 4.30
N PRO A 129 7.06 -12.56 4.76
CA PRO A 129 7.68 -11.49 3.96
C PRO A 129 8.10 -11.88 2.56
N GLY A 130 8.63 -13.10 2.39
CA GLY A 130 9.03 -13.58 1.07
C GLY A 130 7.86 -13.80 0.12
N VAL A 131 6.72 -14.30 0.62
CA VAL A 131 5.51 -14.50 -0.16
C VAL A 131 4.94 -13.13 -0.59
N ILE A 132 4.90 -12.18 0.34
CA ILE A 132 4.44 -10.82 0.07
C ILE A 132 5.33 -10.16 -0.98
N ALA A 133 6.64 -10.21 -0.80
CA ALA A 133 7.60 -9.61 -1.73
C ALA A 133 7.46 -10.20 -3.14
N GLY A 134 7.29 -11.52 -3.24
CA GLY A 134 7.10 -12.18 -4.53
C GLY A 134 5.82 -11.73 -5.22
N ALA A 135 4.72 -11.65 -4.49
CA ALA A 135 3.45 -11.20 -5.05
C ALA A 135 3.50 -9.75 -5.53
N VAL A 136 4.11 -8.86 -4.75
CA VAL A 136 4.25 -7.45 -5.11
C VAL A 136 5.15 -7.30 -6.33
N THR A 137 6.27 -8.02 -6.37
CA THR A 137 7.18 -7.98 -7.52
C THR A 137 6.46 -8.41 -8.80
N ASN A 138 5.68 -9.48 -8.74
CA ASN A 138 4.90 -9.94 -9.89
C ASN A 138 3.87 -8.90 -10.34
N LEU A 139 3.18 -8.30 -9.39
CA LEU A 139 2.17 -7.28 -9.69
C LEU A 139 2.80 -6.08 -10.40
N LEU A 140 3.91 -5.57 -9.87
CA LEU A 140 4.58 -4.41 -10.46
C LEU A 140 5.18 -4.73 -11.82
N SER A 141 5.70 -5.95 -12.00
CA SER A 141 6.22 -6.40 -13.29
C SER A 141 5.13 -6.46 -14.35
N LEU A 142 3.96 -6.96 -13.99
CA LEU A 142 2.81 -7.00 -14.89
C LEU A 142 2.37 -5.59 -15.28
N GLY A 143 2.44 -4.64 -14.35
CA GLY A 143 2.11 -3.24 -14.63
C GLY A 143 3.06 -2.61 -15.62
N VAL A 144 4.36 -2.87 -15.50
CA VAL A 144 5.37 -2.39 -16.45
C VAL A 144 5.10 -2.97 -17.85
N ASN A 145 4.80 -4.25 -17.93
CA ASN A 145 4.53 -4.91 -19.22
C ASN A 145 3.31 -4.32 -19.92
N LEU A 146 2.30 -3.88 -19.17
CA LEU A 146 1.12 -3.23 -19.76
C LEU A 146 1.47 -1.92 -20.44
N VAL A 147 2.43 -1.18 -19.88
CA VAL A 147 2.83 0.12 -20.42
C VAL A 147 3.68 -0.04 -21.67
N THR A 148 4.46 -1.12 -21.76
CA THR A 148 5.40 -1.35 -22.85
C THR A 148 4.85 -2.17 -23.99
N SER A 149 3.69 -2.80 -23.81
CA SER A 149 3.09 -3.67 -24.82
C SER A 149 2.20 -2.92 -25.81
#